data_f03020e72203e0c0206f2dc93b4aff33
#
_entry.id   f03020e72203e0c0206f2dc93b4aff33
#
_cell.length_a   1.000
_cell.length_b   1.000
_cell.length_c   1.000
_cell.angle_alpha   90.00
_cell.angle_beta   90.00
_cell.angle_gamma   90.00
#
_symmetry.space_group_name_H-M   'P 1'
#
loop_
_entity.id
_entity.type
_entity.pdbx_description
1 polymer ?
#
loop_
_entity_poly.entity_id
_entity_poly.type
_entity_poly.pdbx_seq_one_letter_code
_entity_poly.pdbx_strand_id
1 'polypeptide(L)'
;MSDDIQSHRPLHAGDTVSLRSMQEVAVNDRDASKMLRTYNVAYWGNNYYDVNELGHISVCPDPDEPSARVDLAQLVKDMREQDGQRLPALFCFPQILQHRLRSINAAFKRARESFGYEGDYFLVYPIKVNQHRRVIESLVESGEPLGLEAGSKAELMAVLAHAGMTRSVIVCNGYKDREYIRLALIGEKLGHKVYLVIEKMTEIKLVLEEAERLNVVPRLGVRARLSSQGSGKWQSSGG
;
A
#
# COMPACT_ATOMS: atom_id res chain seq x y z
N MET A 1 -37.93 36.94 -31.63
CA MET A 1 -37.80 35.82 -30.70
C MET A 1 -36.33 35.73 -30.45
N SER A 2 -35.92 36.31 -29.33
CA SER A 2 -34.51 36.60 -28.96
C SER A 2 -34.01 35.46 -28.09
N ASP A 3 -32.94 34.80 -28.50
CA ASP A 3 -32.25 33.84 -27.69
C ASP A 3 -31.22 34.53 -26.82
N ASP A 4 -31.47 34.54 -25.51
CA ASP A 4 -30.52 35.00 -24.50
C ASP A 4 -29.53 33.87 -24.21
N ILE A 5 -28.37 33.95 -24.84
CA ILE A 5 -27.19 33.16 -24.46
C ILE A 5 -26.50 33.88 -23.30
N GLN A 6 -26.72 33.39 -22.07
CA GLN A 6 -25.95 33.83 -20.93
C GLN A 6 -24.48 33.37 -21.04
N SER A 7 -23.61 34.34 -21.27
CA SER A 7 -22.16 34.22 -21.32
C SER A 7 -21.61 33.83 -19.94
N HIS A 8 -21.03 32.63 -19.81
CA HIS A 8 -20.20 32.26 -18.65
C HIS A 8 -18.93 33.13 -18.63
N ARG A 9 -18.84 34.03 -17.65
CA ARG A 9 -17.67 34.83 -17.37
C ARG A 9 -16.57 33.92 -16.79
N PRO A 10 -15.35 33.93 -17.34
CA PRO A 10 -14.24 33.16 -16.73
C PRO A 10 -13.85 33.84 -15.41
N LEU A 11 -13.62 33.03 -14.38
CA LEU A 11 -13.10 33.44 -13.08
C LEU A 11 -11.70 34.06 -13.27
N HIS A 12 -11.55 35.31 -12.89
CA HIS A 12 -10.26 35.98 -12.89
C HIS A 12 -9.39 35.50 -11.73
N ALA A 13 -8.09 35.29 -12.00
CA ALA A 13 -7.06 34.94 -11.02
C ALA A 13 -6.85 36.11 -10.03
N GLY A 14 -7.76 36.27 -9.09
CA GLY A 14 -7.77 37.36 -8.10
C GLY A 14 -8.89 37.25 -7.08
N ASP A 15 -9.90 36.43 -7.34
CA ASP A 15 -10.99 36.21 -6.40
C ASP A 15 -10.55 35.24 -5.30
N THR A 16 -9.82 35.75 -4.31
CA THR A 16 -9.66 35.07 -3.04
C THR A 16 -11.03 34.97 -2.37
N VAL A 17 -11.69 33.82 -2.52
CA VAL A 17 -12.86 33.48 -1.71
C VAL A 17 -12.42 33.55 -0.25
N SER A 18 -12.90 34.59 0.45
CA SER A 18 -12.65 34.76 1.86
C SER A 18 -13.26 33.57 2.62
N LEU A 19 -12.41 32.69 3.17
CA LEU A 19 -12.81 31.54 3.99
C LEU A 19 -13.48 31.94 5.32
N ARG A 20 -13.75 33.24 5.54
CA ARG A 20 -14.39 33.76 6.76
C ARG A 20 -15.91 33.53 6.84
N SER A 21 -16.56 32.99 5.83
CA SER A 21 -18.01 32.76 5.83
C SER A 21 -18.46 31.31 5.72
N MET A 22 -17.59 30.34 5.97
CA MET A 22 -18.07 28.99 6.28
C MET A 22 -18.59 28.99 7.71
N GLN A 23 -19.81 29.51 7.94
CA GLN A 23 -20.60 29.17 9.11
C GLN A 23 -20.72 27.64 9.11
N GLU A 24 -20.37 27.02 10.24
CA GLU A 24 -20.64 25.61 10.49
C GLU A 24 -22.17 25.42 10.43
N VAL A 25 -22.67 25.10 9.24
CA VAL A 25 -24.05 24.70 9.06
C VAL A 25 -24.11 23.24 9.49
N ALA A 26 -24.74 22.97 10.63
CA ALA A 26 -25.04 21.62 11.04
C ALA A 26 -25.86 20.96 9.92
N VAL A 27 -25.27 19.97 9.28
CA VAL A 27 -25.91 19.16 8.22
C VAL A 27 -26.79 18.15 8.95
N ASN A 28 -28.09 18.14 8.64
CA ASN A 28 -28.95 17.13 9.24
C ASN A 28 -28.69 15.75 8.60
N ASP A 29 -29.13 14.66 9.24
CA ASP A 29 -28.94 13.28 8.78
C ASP A 29 -29.35 13.04 7.30
N ARG A 30 -30.36 13.78 6.80
CA ARG A 30 -30.83 13.66 5.43
C ARG A 30 -29.80 14.21 4.43
N ASP A 31 -29.07 15.23 4.81
CA ASP A 31 -28.05 15.84 3.95
C ASP A 31 -26.78 15.00 3.89
N ALA A 32 -26.35 14.41 5.02
CA ALA A 32 -25.24 13.46 5.05
C ALA A 32 -25.52 12.23 4.17
N SER A 33 -26.73 11.66 4.27
CA SER A 33 -27.17 10.54 3.43
C SER A 33 -27.22 10.88 1.93
N LYS A 34 -27.57 12.12 1.61
CA LYS A 34 -27.57 12.63 0.23
C LYS A 34 -26.13 12.75 -0.28
N MET A 35 -25.21 13.30 0.52
CA MET A 35 -23.80 13.41 0.16
C MET A 35 -23.15 12.06 -0.04
N LEU A 36 -23.37 11.10 0.85
CA LEU A 36 -22.88 9.72 0.72
C LEU A 36 -23.27 9.09 -0.62
N ARG A 37 -24.53 9.29 -1.04
CA ARG A 37 -25.03 8.78 -2.34
C ARG A 37 -24.47 9.58 -3.51
N THR A 38 -24.48 10.92 -3.44
CA THR A 38 -24.02 11.79 -4.53
C THR A 38 -22.57 11.54 -4.89
N TYR A 39 -21.72 11.38 -3.89
CA TYR A 39 -20.29 11.11 -4.06
C TYR A 39 -19.93 9.64 -4.04
N ASN A 40 -20.92 8.74 -3.90
CA ASN A 40 -20.74 7.28 -3.88
C ASN A 40 -19.65 6.82 -2.86
N VAL A 41 -19.63 7.47 -1.70
CA VAL A 41 -18.57 7.26 -0.68
C VAL A 41 -18.55 5.80 -0.20
N ALA A 42 -19.72 5.17 -0.04
CA ALA A 42 -19.82 3.77 0.37
C ALA A 42 -19.08 2.81 -0.57
N TYR A 43 -18.99 3.14 -1.88
CA TYR A 43 -18.32 2.31 -2.86
C TYR A 43 -16.79 2.46 -2.83
N TRP A 44 -16.28 3.70 -2.85
CA TRP A 44 -14.83 3.93 -2.87
C TRP A 44 -14.21 4.01 -1.48
N GLY A 45 -15.00 4.40 -0.48
CA GLY A 45 -14.54 4.61 0.90
C GLY A 45 -14.13 3.33 1.63
N ASN A 46 -14.68 2.19 1.20
CA ASN A 46 -14.32 0.84 1.67
C ASN A 46 -14.27 0.74 3.22
N ASN A 47 -15.24 1.34 3.91
CA ASN A 47 -15.38 1.49 5.37
C ASN A 47 -14.31 2.35 6.05
N TYR A 48 -13.34 2.90 5.31
CA TYR A 48 -12.34 3.83 5.86
C TYR A 48 -12.77 5.28 5.76
N TYR A 49 -13.68 5.60 4.84
CA TYR A 49 -14.16 6.96 4.61
C TYR A 49 -15.68 7.03 4.76
N ASP A 50 -16.12 8.13 5.36
CA ASP A 50 -17.53 8.41 5.62
C ASP A 50 -17.79 9.92 5.56
N VAL A 51 -19.05 10.35 5.67
CA VAL A 51 -19.44 11.74 5.88
C VAL A 51 -20.02 11.88 7.28
N ASN A 52 -19.46 12.79 8.08
CA ASN A 52 -19.93 13.04 9.43
C ASN A 52 -21.17 13.95 9.46
N GLU A 53 -21.71 14.23 10.65
CA GLU A 53 -22.90 15.06 10.87
C GLU A 53 -22.71 16.51 10.40
N LEU A 54 -21.48 17.00 10.29
CA LEU A 54 -21.13 18.32 9.78
C LEU A 54 -21.00 18.34 8.25
N GLY A 55 -21.20 17.21 7.56
CA GLY A 55 -21.01 17.10 6.13
C GLY A 55 -19.54 17.02 5.69
N HIS A 56 -18.62 16.84 6.62
CA HIS A 56 -17.20 16.69 6.32
C HIS A 56 -16.85 15.24 6.04
N ILE A 57 -15.85 15.00 5.18
CA ILE A 57 -15.25 13.68 5.02
C ILE A 57 -14.54 13.31 6.31
N SER A 58 -14.93 12.18 6.90
CA SER A 58 -14.24 11.58 8.03
C SER A 58 -13.51 10.33 7.63
N VAL A 59 -12.35 10.09 8.23
CA VAL A 59 -11.55 8.88 8.04
C VAL A 59 -11.64 8.04 9.30
N CYS A 60 -11.94 6.75 9.14
CA CYS A 60 -11.82 5.72 10.16
C CYS A 60 -10.59 4.88 9.85
N PRO A 61 -9.40 5.21 10.40
CA PRO A 61 -8.16 4.55 10.00
C PRO A 61 -8.12 3.07 10.34
N ASP A 62 -8.84 2.67 11.39
CA ASP A 62 -9.02 1.30 11.80
C ASP A 62 -10.52 1.01 12.04
N PRO A 63 -11.19 0.28 11.13
CA PRO A 63 -12.60 -0.08 11.32
C PRO A 63 -12.90 -0.96 12.55
N ASP A 64 -11.89 -1.62 13.12
CA ASP A 64 -12.02 -2.37 14.38
C ASP A 64 -12.08 -1.43 15.59
N GLU A 65 -11.63 -0.16 15.42
CA GLU A 65 -11.69 0.91 16.41
C GLU A 65 -12.49 2.13 15.90
N PRO A 66 -13.80 2.00 15.68
CA PRO A 66 -14.60 3.03 14.99
C PRO A 66 -14.70 4.36 15.74
N SER A 67 -14.29 4.43 17.01
CA SER A 67 -14.21 5.68 17.79
C SER A 67 -13.05 6.58 17.37
N ALA A 68 -12.01 6.04 16.72
CA ALA A 68 -10.83 6.78 16.29
C ALA A 68 -11.04 7.44 14.92
N ARG A 69 -12.13 8.20 14.74
CA ARG A 69 -12.42 8.91 13.48
C ARG A 69 -11.71 10.26 13.43
N VAL A 70 -11.23 10.60 12.24
CA VAL A 70 -10.55 11.86 11.95
C VAL A 70 -11.40 12.68 10.98
N ASP A 71 -11.85 13.85 11.39
CA ASP A 71 -12.50 14.84 10.51
C ASP A 71 -11.43 15.54 9.68
N LEU A 72 -11.44 15.36 8.35
CA LEU A 72 -10.42 15.93 7.47
C LEU A 72 -10.50 17.46 7.38
N ALA A 73 -11.69 18.06 7.48
CA ALA A 73 -11.83 19.51 7.45
C ALA A 73 -11.23 20.14 8.73
N GLN A 74 -11.50 19.53 9.89
CA GLN A 74 -10.90 19.95 11.15
C GLN A 74 -9.39 19.76 11.14
N LEU A 75 -8.90 18.61 10.66
CA LEU A 75 -7.46 18.34 10.54
C LEU A 75 -6.75 19.39 9.68
N VAL A 76 -7.33 19.78 8.53
CA VAL A 76 -6.77 20.83 7.67
C VAL A 76 -6.77 22.19 8.39
N LYS A 77 -7.84 22.50 9.14
CA LYS A 77 -7.93 23.73 9.92
C LYS A 77 -6.83 23.78 10.98
N ASP A 78 -6.69 22.73 11.77
CA ASP A 78 -5.67 22.63 12.84
C ASP A 78 -4.26 22.76 12.27
N MET A 79 -3.96 22.02 11.19
CA MET A 79 -2.67 22.10 10.50
C MET A 79 -2.32 23.52 10.05
N ARG A 80 -3.31 24.29 9.59
CA ARG A 80 -3.08 25.68 9.14
C ARG A 80 -2.94 26.65 10.29
N GLU A 81 -3.75 26.51 11.33
CA GLU A 81 -3.83 27.46 12.44
C GLU A 81 -2.75 27.21 13.50
N GLN A 82 -2.45 25.94 13.80
CA GLN A 82 -1.50 25.56 14.86
C GLN A 82 -0.08 25.39 14.29
N ASP A 83 0.06 24.72 13.14
CA ASP A 83 1.36 24.37 12.58
C ASP A 83 1.84 25.33 11.49
N GLY A 84 1.00 26.30 11.08
CA GLY A 84 1.32 27.24 10.02
C GLY A 84 1.56 26.61 8.64
N GLN A 85 1.16 25.35 8.46
CA GLN A 85 1.34 24.61 7.22
C GLN A 85 0.40 25.13 6.12
N ARG A 86 0.81 24.99 4.85
CA ARG A 86 0.04 25.41 3.69
C ARG A 86 -0.42 24.22 2.86
N LEU A 87 -1.54 24.39 2.16
CA LEU A 87 -1.98 23.46 1.13
C LEU A 87 -1.19 23.67 -0.19
N PRO A 88 -0.96 22.61 -0.99
CA PRO A 88 -1.49 21.26 -0.82
C PRO A 88 -0.74 20.45 0.24
N ALA A 89 -1.44 19.49 0.87
CA ALA A 89 -0.88 18.56 1.86
C ALA A 89 -1.29 17.12 1.55
N LEU A 90 -0.40 16.17 1.83
CA LEU A 90 -0.68 14.74 1.72
C LEU A 90 -0.84 14.15 3.12
N PHE A 91 -2.03 13.65 3.42
CA PHE A 91 -2.30 12.93 4.66
C PHE A 91 -2.13 11.43 4.44
N CYS A 92 -1.42 10.78 5.33
CA CYS A 92 -1.22 9.34 5.32
C CYS A 92 -1.74 8.74 6.62
N PHE A 93 -2.54 7.69 6.51
CA PHE A 93 -3.11 6.94 7.64
C PHE A 93 -2.52 5.52 7.66
N PRO A 94 -1.39 5.30 8.33
CA PRO A 94 -0.71 4.00 8.35
C PRO A 94 -1.58 2.86 8.90
N GLN A 95 -2.50 3.17 9.79
CA GLN A 95 -3.42 2.21 10.38
C GLN A 95 -4.30 1.52 9.32
N ILE A 96 -4.64 2.21 8.22
CA ILE A 96 -5.36 1.60 7.08
C ILE A 96 -4.54 0.46 6.48
N LEU A 97 -3.23 0.65 6.30
CA LEU A 97 -2.34 -0.38 5.78
C LEU A 97 -2.26 -1.59 6.73
N GLN A 98 -2.12 -1.31 8.02
CA GLN A 98 -2.05 -2.33 9.06
C GLN A 98 -3.36 -3.13 9.16
N HIS A 99 -4.51 -2.45 9.16
CA HIS A 99 -5.81 -3.12 9.14
C HIS A 99 -6.01 -3.97 7.87
N ARG A 100 -5.62 -3.47 6.69
CA ARG A 100 -5.68 -4.26 5.45
C ARG A 100 -4.82 -5.52 5.52
N LEU A 101 -3.61 -5.41 6.09
CA LEU A 101 -2.72 -6.54 6.29
C LEU A 101 -3.35 -7.58 7.23
N ARG A 102 -3.87 -7.15 8.39
CA ARG A 102 -4.61 -8.03 9.31
C ARG A 102 -5.79 -8.72 8.63
N SER A 103 -6.60 -7.95 7.89
CA SER A 103 -7.79 -8.48 7.20
C SER A 103 -7.44 -9.56 6.18
N ILE A 104 -6.37 -9.37 5.40
CA ILE A 104 -5.91 -10.37 4.42
C ILE A 104 -5.40 -11.62 5.14
N ASN A 105 -4.52 -11.46 6.13
CA ASN A 105 -3.99 -12.58 6.91
C ASN A 105 -5.11 -13.38 7.59
N ALA A 106 -6.09 -12.69 8.18
CA ALA A 106 -7.26 -13.32 8.79
C ALA A 106 -8.13 -14.08 7.78
N ALA A 107 -8.29 -13.55 6.56
CA ALA A 107 -9.04 -14.23 5.50
C ALA A 107 -8.34 -15.53 5.08
N PHE A 108 -7.04 -15.50 4.86
CA PHE A 108 -6.27 -16.71 4.53
C PHE A 108 -6.21 -17.69 5.69
N LYS A 109 -6.12 -17.23 6.93
CA LYS A 109 -6.19 -18.08 8.11
C LYS A 109 -7.51 -18.86 8.15
N ARG A 110 -8.65 -18.16 8.01
CA ARG A 110 -9.97 -18.81 7.95
C ARG A 110 -10.09 -19.80 6.81
N ALA A 111 -9.58 -19.47 5.62
CA ALA A 111 -9.60 -20.38 4.48
C ALA A 111 -8.76 -21.66 4.76
N ARG A 112 -7.55 -21.52 5.31
CA ARG A 112 -6.71 -22.65 5.69
C ARG A 112 -7.42 -23.58 6.66
N GLU A 113 -8.01 -23.02 7.71
CA GLU A 113 -8.78 -23.79 8.71
C GLU A 113 -9.97 -24.50 8.08
N SER A 114 -10.73 -23.81 7.21
CA SER A 114 -11.91 -24.37 6.52
C SER A 114 -11.56 -25.52 5.58
N PHE A 115 -10.40 -25.46 4.92
CA PHE A 115 -9.95 -26.51 3.99
C PHE A 115 -9.00 -27.52 4.60
N GLY A 116 -8.69 -27.45 5.89
CA GLY A 116 -7.73 -28.34 6.55
C GLY A 116 -6.32 -28.22 5.96
N TYR A 117 -5.94 -27.05 5.46
CA TYR A 117 -4.63 -26.83 4.86
C TYR A 117 -3.57 -26.55 5.94
N GLU A 118 -2.59 -27.44 6.08
CA GLU A 118 -1.56 -27.36 7.13
C GLU A 118 -0.35 -26.50 6.77
N GLY A 119 -0.16 -26.16 5.49
CA GLY A 119 0.97 -25.34 5.04
C GLY A 119 0.91 -23.91 5.58
N ASP A 120 2.07 -23.29 5.75
CA ASP A 120 2.16 -21.89 6.17
C ASP A 120 1.71 -20.93 5.05
N TYR A 121 1.18 -19.78 5.45
CA TYR A 121 0.86 -18.66 4.58
C TYR A 121 1.68 -17.43 4.97
N PHE A 122 2.29 -16.80 4.00
CA PHE A 122 2.98 -15.53 4.15
C PHE A 122 2.51 -14.55 3.08
N LEU A 123 1.99 -13.43 3.49
CA LEU A 123 1.78 -12.31 2.60
C LEU A 123 3.14 -11.69 2.27
N VAL A 124 3.41 -11.46 0.99
CA VAL A 124 4.66 -10.81 0.54
C VAL A 124 4.32 -9.50 -0.15
N TYR A 125 4.81 -8.40 0.40
CA TYR A 125 4.58 -7.06 -0.14
C TYR A 125 5.69 -6.67 -1.11
N PRO A 126 5.36 -6.38 -2.39
CA PRO A 126 6.35 -5.91 -3.36
C PRO A 126 6.63 -4.42 -3.13
N ILE A 127 7.86 -4.08 -2.74
CA ILE A 127 8.18 -2.69 -2.35
C ILE A 127 8.07 -1.68 -3.50
N LYS A 128 8.15 -2.14 -4.75
CA LYS A 128 7.96 -1.30 -5.94
C LYS A 128 6.59 -0.61 -6.00
N VAL A 129 5.57 -1.15 -5.32
CA VAL A 129 4.22 -0.57 -5.27
C VAL A 129 4.25 0.78 -4.54
N ASN A 130 4.88 0.83 -3.38
CA ASN A 130 5.21 2.06 -2.66
C ASN A 130 6.40 1.79 -1.73
N GLN A 131 7.57 2.27 -2.13
CA GLN A 131 8.82 2.10 -1.37
C GLN A 131 9.10 3.24 -0.38
N HIS A 132 8.11 4.10 -0.12
CA HIS A 132 8.28 5.16 0.86
C HIS A 132 8.58 4.56 2.23
N ARG A 133 9.64 5.05 2.88
CA ARG A 133 10.17 4.51 4.14
C ARG A 133 9.07 4.28 5.18
N ARG A 134 8.24 5.29 5.45
CA ARG A 134 7.15 5.21 6.45
C ARG A 134 6.10 4.14 6.12
N VAL A 135 5.85 3.88 4.83
CA VAL A 135 4.92 2.82 4.40
C VAL A 135 5.50 1.45 4.75
N ILE A 136 6.78 1.22 4.40
CA ILE A 136 7.44 -0.05 4.70
C ILE A 136 7.56 -0.27 6.21
N GLU A 137 8.01 0.74 6.96
CA GLU A 137 8.09 0.69 8.43
C GLU A 137 6.72 0.33 9.05
N SER A 138 5.65 1.02 8.63
CA SER A 138 4.30 0.76 9.12
C SER A 138 3.82 -0.67 8.86
N LEU A 139 4.16 -1.24 7.71
CA LEU A 139 3.81 -2.63 7.37
C LEU A 139 4.63 -3.62 8.21
N VAL A 140 5.93 -3.40 8.36
CA VAL A 140 6.83 -4.28 9.14
C VAL A 140 6.50 -4.22 10.64
N GLU A 141 6.17 -3.04 11.15
CA GLU A 141 5.82 -2.81 12.57
C GLU A 141 4.40 -3.25 12.94
N SER A 142 3.60 -3.69 11.96
CA SER A 142 2.23 -4.17 12.21
C SER A 142 2.13 -5.39 13.14
N GLY A 143 3.22 -6.12 13.32
CA GLY A 143 3.26 -7.39 14.06
C GLY A 143 2.69 -8.60 13.30
N GLU A 144 2.19 -8.37 12.09
CA GLU A 144 1.62 -9.42 11.24
C GLU A 144 2.69 -10.19 10.46
N PRO A 145 2.46 -11.48 10.14
CA PRO A 145 3.33 -12.23 9.23
C PRO A 145 3.42 -11.55 7.86
N LEU A 146 4.58 -10.97 7.56
CA LEU A 146 4.82 -10.25 6.32
C LEU A 146 6.21 -10.56 5.79
N GLY A 147 6.29 -10.88 4.48
CA GLY A 147 7.51 -10.88 3.69
C GLY A 147 7.60 -9.64 2.81
N LEU A 148 8.79 -9.38 2.28
CA LEU A 148 9.02 -8.29 1.31
C LEU A 148 9.55 -8.87 -0.01
N GLU A 149 9.08 -8.31 -1.13
CA GLU A 149 9.61 -8.65 -2.46
C GLU A 149 10.48 -7.53 -3.00
N ALA A 150 11.62 -7.90 -3.55
CA ALA A 150 12.50 -7.03 -4.31
C ALA A 150 12.64 -7.54 -5.75
N GLY A 151 12.43 -6.66 -6.73
CA GLY A 151 12.59 -6.95 -8.15
C GLY A 151 13.90 -6.41 -8.75
N SER A 152 14.72 -5.73 -7.95
CA SER A 152 16.00 -5.16 -8.36
C SER A 152 17.00 -5.13 -7.20
N LYS A 153 18.28 -4.93 -7.53
CA LYS A 153 19.35 -4.79 -6.54
C LYS A 153 19.11 -3.61 -5.59
N ALA A 154 18.66 -2.47 -6.11
CA ALA A 154 18.37 -1.29 -5.31
C ALA A 154 17.19 -1.53 -4.36
N GLU A 155 16.14 -2.20 -4.83
CA GLU A 155 15.01 -2.60 -3.98
C GLU A 155 15.44 -3.59 -2.90
N LEU A 156 16.33 -4.55 -3.20
CA LEU A 156 16.85 -5.49 -2.20
C LEU A 156 17.66 -4.76 -1.11
N MET A 157 18.44 -3.75 -1.47
CA MET A 157 19.14 -2.93 -0.47
C MET A 157 18.15 -2.22 0.46
N ALA A 158 17.07 -1.65 -0.08
CA ALA A 158 16.03 -1.04 0.72
C ALA A 158 15.30 -2.07 1.61
N VAL A 159 14.97 -3.25 1.06
CA VAL A 159 14.37 -4.35 1.82
C VAL A 159 15.24 -4.76 3.00
N LEU A 160 16.54 -5.00 2.78
CA LEU A 160 17.48 -5.39 3.84
C LEU A 160 17.63 -4.30 4.90
N ALA A 161 17.57 -3.02 4.51
CA ALA A 161 17.63 -1.91 5.46
C ALA A 161 16.39 -1.83 6.37
N HIS A 162 15.22 -2.28 5.88
CA HIS A 162 13.95 -2.26 6.63
C HIS A 162 13.57 -3.61 7.27
N ALA A 163 14.13 -4.71 6.78
CA ALA A 163 13.85 -6.04 7.32
C ALA A 163 14.25 -6.20 8.80
N GLY A 164 15.02 -5.23 9.31
CA GLY A 164 15.41 -5.16 10.72
C GLY A 164 16.25 -6.35 11.16
N MET A 165 16.34 -6.53 12.48
CA MET A 165 17.04 -7.68 13.08
C MET A 165 16.16 -8.93 13.19
N THR A 166 14.91 -8.89 12.73
CA THR A 166 13.98 -10.01 12.75
C THR A 166 14.13 -10.86 11.48
N ARG A 167 14.00 -12.18 11.64
CA ARG A 167 14.03 -13.12 10.51
C ARG A 167 12.84 -12.90 9.58
N SER A 168 13.02 -12.14 8.51
CA SER A 168 11.99 -11.83 7.54
C SER A 168 12.06 -12.76 6.33
N VAL A 169 10.92 -12.99 5.68
CA VAL A 169 10.85 -13.62 4.37
C VAL A 169 11.13 -12.57 3.31
N ILE A 170 12.09 -12.83 2.43
CA ILE A 170 12.45 -11.94 1.31
C ILE A 170 12.36 -12.74 0.01
N VAL A 171 11.62 -12.21 -0.97
CA VAL A 171 11.49 -12.80 -2.30
C VAL A 171 12.21 -11.94 -3.32
N CYS A 172 13.22 -12.50 -3.97
CA CYS A 172 14.05 -11.83 -4.97
C CYS A 172 13.59 -12.23 -6.37
N ASN A 173 12.79 -11.38 -7.01
CA ASN A 173 12.33 -11.50 -8.39
C ASN A 173 13.19 -10.68 -9.35
N GLY A 174 12.82 -10.67 -10.63
CA GLY A 174 13.55 -9.94 -11.68
C GLY A 174 14.86 -10.60 -12.11
N TYR A 175 15.49 -10.06 -13.14
CA TYR A 175 16.77 -10.55 -13.64
C TYR A 175 17.92 -10.19 -12.69
N LYS A 176 18.75 -11.18 -12.38
CA LYS A 176 19.78 -11.06 -11.36
C LYS A 176 21.17 -11.13 -11.96
N ASP A 177 21.96 -10.11 -11.66
CA ASP A 177 23.40 -10.14 -11.85
C ASP A 177 24.10 -10.77 -10.61
N ARG A 178 25.39 -10.95 -10.70
CA ARG A 178 26.22 -11.57 -9.64
C ARG A 178 26.12 -10.80 -8.32
N GLU A 179 26.11 -9.47 -8.35
CA GLU A 179 26.07 -8.63 -7.16
C GLU A 179 24.69 -8.70 -6.49
N TYR A 180 23.60 -8.77 -7.27
CA TYR A 180 22.26 -8.98 -6.72
C TYR A 180 22.16 -10.33 -5.99
N ILE A 181 22.65 -11.40 -6.63
CA ILE A 181 22.68 -12.76 -6.05
C ILE A 181 23.51 -12.76 -4.77
N ARG A 182 24.70 -12.17 -4.81
CA ARG A 182 25.58 -12.05 -3.64
C ARG A 182 24.89 -11.34 -2.48
N LEU A 183 24.25 -10.21 -2.75
CA LEU A 183 23.53 -9.44 -1.75
C LEU A 183 22.37 -10.24 -1.13
N ALA A 184 21.62 -10.98 -1.94
CA ALA A 184 20.56 -11.86 -1.49
C ALA A 184 21.08 -12.97 -0.56
N LEU A 185 22.19 -13.61 -0.93
CA LEU A 185 22.83 -14.63 -0.10
C LEU A 185 23.45 -14.08 1.19
N ILE A 186 23.90 -12.82 1.18
CA ILE A 186 24.29 -12.12 2.41
C ILE A 186 23.07 -11.93 3.31
N GLY A 187 21.92 -11.57 2.78
CA GLY A 187 20.65 -11.53 3.52
C GLY A 187 20.31 -12.86 4.19
N GLU A 188 20.51 -13.98 3.48
CA GLU A 188 20.36 -15.33 4.05
C GLU A 188 21.34 -15.57 5.21
N LYS A 189 22.60 -15.15 5.07
CA LYS A 189 23.61 -15.21 6.16
C LYS A 189 23.25 -14.39 7.38
N LEU A 190 22.57 -13.27 7.19
CA LEU A 190 22.06 -12.42 8.26
C LEU A 190 20.85 -13.03 8.97
N GLY A 191 20.34 -14.17 8.50
CA GLY A 191 19.28 -14.95 9.14
C GLY A 191 17.89 -14.73 8.54
N HIS A 192 17.77 -13.98 7.45
CA HIS A 192 16.52 -13.91 6.69
C HIS A 192 16.26 -15.18 5.89
N LYS A 193 14.99 -15.44 5.54
CA LYS A 193 14.62 -16.50 4.60
C LYS A 193 14.53 -15.88 3.20
N VAL A 194 15.63 -15.97 2.42
CA VAL A 194 15.71 -15.30 1.12
C VAL A 194 15.46 -16.29 -0.02
N TYR A 195 14.39 -16.09 -0.77
CA TYR A 195 14.04 -16.90 -1.95
C TYR A 195 14.53 -16.22 -3.21
N LEU A 196 15.51 -16.81 -3.89
CA LEU A 196 15.99 -16.40 -5.21
C LEU A 196 15.12 -17.04 -6.29
N VAL A 197 14.24 -16.29 -6.92
CA VAL A 197 13.38 -16.78 -8.00
C VAL A 197 14.12 -16.75 -9.32
N ILE A 198 14.45 -17.91 -9.83
CA ILE A 198 15.19 -18.08 -11.09
C ILE A 198 14.29 -17.72 -12.29
N GLU A 199 14.72 -16.76 -13.08
CA GLU A 199 14.03 -16.31 -14.30
C GLU A 199 14.83 -16.65 -15.56
N LYS A 200 16.15 -16.89 -15.43
CA LYS A 200 17.05 -17.30 -16.55
C LYS A 200 17.94 -18.45 -16.10
N MET A 201 18.14 -19.41 -16.99
CA MET A 201 19.02 -20.55 -16.73
C MET A 201 20.45 -20.13 -16.37
N THR A 202 20.92 -19.02 -16.91
CA THR A 202 22.26 -18.47 -16.62
C THR A 202 22.43 -18.02 -15.16
N GLU A 203 21.32 -17.69 -14.46
CA GLU A 203 21.35 -17.28 -13.06
C GLU A 203 21.75 -18.45 -12.15
N ILE A 204 21.38 -19.70 -12.49
CA ILE A 204 21.68 -20.88 -11.67
C ILE A 204 23.17 -21.01 -11.44
N LYS A 205 23.98 -20.87 -12.49
CA LYS A 205 25.44 -20.94 -12.37
C LYS A 205 25.99 -19.89 -11.41
N LEU A 206 25.50 -18.64 -11.55
CA LEU A 206 25.93 -17.52 -10.69
C LEU A 206 25.52 -17.76 -9.22
N VAL A 207 24.33 -18.33 -9.00
CA VAL A 207 23.85 -18.64 -7.65
C VAL A 207 24.74 -19.69 -7.00
N LEU A 208 25.06 -20.77 -7.70
CA LEU A 208 25.89 -21.86 -7.17
C LEU A 208 27.31 -21.37 -6.85
N GLU A 209 27.93 -20.59 -7.74
CA GLU A 209 29.26 -20.00 -7.52
C GLU A 209 29.30 -19.08 -6.30
N GLU A 210 28.31 -18.19 -6.14
CA GLU A 210 28.27 -17.26 -5.01
C GLU A 210 27.83 -17.95 -3.69
N ALA A 211 26.97 -18.96 -3.77
CA ALA A 211 26.57 -19.78 -2.64
C ALA A 211 27.77 -20.55 -2.05
N GLU A 212 28.59 -21.15 -2.90
CA GLU A 212 29.84 -21.81 -2.51
C GLU A 212 30.81 -20.82 -1.86
N ARG A 213 31.05 -19.67 -2.49
CA ARG A 213 31.95 -18.61 -1.97
C ARG A 213 31.55 -18.12 -0.59
N LEU A 214 30.25 -17.98 -0.35
CA LEU A 214 29.70 -17.47 0.91
C LEU A 214 29.42 -18.57 1.92
N ASN A 215 29.56 -19.84 1.55
CA ASN A 215 29.19 -21.00 2.35
C ASN A 215 27.74 -20.90 2.85
N VAL A 216 26.80 -20.70 1.90
CA VAL A 216 25.36 -20.55 2.17
C VAL A 216 24.58 -21.50 1.29
N VAL A 217 23.57 -22.15 1.83
CA VAL A 217 22.62 -22.95 1.05
C VAL A 217 21.51 -22.04 0.52
N PRO A 218 21.42 -21.81 -0.81
CA PRO A 218 20.40 -20.91 -1.37
C PRO A 218 19.02 -21.54 -1.35
N ARG A 219 17.98 -20.74 -1.07
CA ARG A 219 16.58 -21.11 -1.32
C ARG A 219 16.20 -20.65 -2.71
N LEU A 220 15.81 -21.58 -3.56
CA LEU A 220 15.48 -21.30 -4.95
C LEU A 220 13.98 -21.36 -5.19
N GLY A 221 13.48 -20.43 -5.98
CA GLY A 221 12.19 -20.48 -6.65
C GLY A 221 12.37 -20.57 -8.14
N VAL A 222 11.34 -20.96 -8.87
CA VAL A 222 11.33 -20.98 -10.33
C VAL A 222 10.10 -20.21 -10.81
N ARG A 223 10.31 -19.29 -11.75
CA ARG A 223 9.21 -18.60 -12.40
C ARG A 223 8.69 -19.41 -13.58
N ALA A 224 7.47 -19.94 -13.45
CA ALA A 224 6.77 -20.59 -14.55
C ALA A 224 5.94 -19.55 -15.31
N ARG A 225 6.16 -19.46 -16.62
CA ARG A 225 5.35 -18.61 -17.49
C ARG A 225 4.14 -19.42 -17.95
N LEU A 226 2.94 -18.92 -17.68
CA LEU A 226 1.71 -19.56 -18.12
C LEU A 226 1.45 -19.28 -19.61
N SER A 227 0.92 -20.25 -20.33
CA SER A 227 0.46 -20.10 -21.71
C SER A 227 -0.99 -19.58 -21.80
N SER A 228 -1.71 -19.49 -20.68
CA SER A 228 -3.05 -18.94 -20.60
C SER A 228 -3.05 -17.44 -20.84
N GLN A 229 -4.05 -16.94 -21.58
CA GLN A 229 -4.27 -15.50 -21.70
C GLN A 229 -4.90 -14.94 -20.41
N GLY A 230 -4.36 -13.82 -19.93
CA GLY A 230 -4.97 -13.08 -18.85
C GLY A 230 -6.31 -12.47 -19.25
N SER A 231 -7.08 -11.97 -18.31
CA SER A 231 -8.33 -11.26 -18.55
C SER A 231 -8.18 -9.75 -18.37
N GLY A 232 -9.03 -8.96 -19.03
CA GLY A 232 -9.07 -7.50 -18.89
C GLY A 232 -7.78 -6.82 -19.34
N LYS A 233 -7.25 -5.91 -18.52
CA LYS A 233 -6.02 -5.13 -18.81
C LYS A 233 -4.74 -5.99 -18.91
N TRP A 234 -4.80 -7.23 -18.48
CA TRP A 234 -3.66 -8.15 -18.38
C TRP A 234 -3.62 -9.20 -19.50
N GLN A 235 -4.44 -9.05 -20.55
CA GLN A 235 -4.50 -9.99 -21.67
C GLN A 235 -3.14 -10.23 -22.36
N SER A 236 -2.28 -9.20 -22.40
CA SER A 236 -0.96 -9.27 -23.02
C SER A 236 0.18 -9.54 -22.02
N SER A 237 -0.10 -9.56 -20.72
CA SER A 237 0.92 -9.89 -19.73
C SER A 237 1.01 -11.40 -19.57
N GLY A 238 1.95 -11.97 -20.26
CA GLY A 238 2.28 -13.39 -20.06
C GLY A 238 2.99 -13.58 -18.71
N GLY A 239 2.21 -13.88 -17.65
CA GLY A 239 2.66 -14.35 -16.37
C GLY A 239 3.72 -13.54 -15.65
#